data_8dde8069601faafbd10ec0a780724a07
#
_entry.id   8dde8069601faafbd10ec0a780724a07
#
_cell.length_a   1.000
_cell.length_b   1.000
_cell.length_c   1.000
_cell.angle_alpha   90.00
_cell.angle_beta   90.00
_cell.angle_gamma   90.00
#
_symmetry.space_group_name_H-M   'P 1'
#
loop_
_entity.id
_entity.type
_entity.pdbx_description
1 polymer ?
#
loop_
_entity_poly.entity_id
_entity_poly.type
_entity_poly.pdbx_seq_one_letter_code
_entity_poly.pdbx_strand_id
1 'polypeptide(L)'
;MTDQTMTGRTVLVTGASDGIGAEAARVLVAKGATVHVTGRSAEKLRPVAEAVGTEPLIADFSRLDDVRRLAAKVGERVERLDVLMNNAGGTFAPSKKTHDGHEPNFQVNHLAPFLLTHLLRRKLAAAGSSLVVNTSSIGNLMGRIVLDDLDYEHRRAMEFRAYGTGKLMNIVFTRGITQRWSEDGVVSVAVHPGPVGSSFGRDSWLVGLLYRSPLKRLGTISVADGAAPLITLAERGPDPEINGRYFSRFNANGRENKQARDQSVIDGLWARSASLVGLT
;
A
#
# COMPACT_ATOMS: atom_id res chain seq x y z
N MET A 1 -11.71 -28.32 8.60
CA MET A 1 -12.03 -27.15 9.45
C MET A 1 -11.44 -25.96 8.75
N THR A 2 -12.26 -25.02 8.29
CA THR A 2 -11.78 -23.75 7.75
C THR A 2 -11.18 -22.95 8.90
N ASP A 3 -9.91 -22.56 8.75
CA ASP A 3 -9.18 -21.71 9.69
C ASP A 3 -9.85 -20.32 9.72
N GLN A 4 -10.60 -20.03 10.78
CA GLN A 4 -11.44 -18.82 10.93
C GLN A 4 -10.72 -17.71 11.72
N THR A 5 -9.42 -17.57 11.51
CA THR A 5 -8.55 -16.62 12.24
C THR A 5 -8.92 -15.16 12.07
N MET A 6 -9.72 -14.82 11.05
CA MET A 6 -10.12 -13.44 10.72
C MET A 6 -11.58 -13.12 11.01
N THR A 7 -12.31 -14.03 11.71
CA THR A 7 -13.73 -13.83 12.03
C THR A 7 -13.96 -12.53 12.81
N GLY A 8 -14.94 -11.73 12.35
CA GLY A 8 -15.32 -10.45 12.97
C GLY A 8 -14.37 -9.29 12.66
N ARG A 9 -13.33 -9.48 11.85
CA ARG A 9 -12.44 -8.41 11.41
C ARG A 9 -12.92 -7.80 10.09
N THR A 10 -12.91 -6.48 10.02
CA THR A 10 -13.19 -5.70 8.81
C THR A 10 -11.88 -5.27 8.16
N VAL A 11 -11.69 -5.59 6.88
CA VAL A 11 -10.46 -5.36 6.12
C VAL A 11 -10.76 -4.53 4.88
N LEU A 12 -9.95 -3.50 4.61
CA LEU A 12 -9.93 -2.81 3.30
C LEU A 12 -8.64 -3.16 2.56
N VAL A 13 -8.78 -3.71 1.34
CA VAL A 13 -7.65 -4.03 0.47
C VAL A 13 -7.63 -3.08 -0.72
N THR A 14 -6.58 -2.26 -0.84
CA THR A 14 -6.41 -1.40 -2.00
C THR A 14 -5.61 -2.09 -3.11
N GLY A 15 -5.88 -1.75 -4.38
CA GLY A 15 -5.23 -2.41 -5.51
C GLY A 15 -5.63 -3.89 -5.65
N ALA A 16 -6.88 -4.20 -5.34
CA ALA A 16 -7.41 -5.55 -5.33
C ALA A 16 -7.97 -6.04 -6.69
N SER A 17 -7.78 -5.28 -7.77
CA SER A 17 -8.29 -5.67 -9.11
C SER A 17 -7.52 -6.85 -9.72
N ASP A 18 -6.31 -7.16 -9.25
CA ASP A 18 -5.43 -8.19 -9.80
C ASP A 18 -4.30 -8.53 -8.80
N GLY A 19 -3.54 -9.59 -9.09
CA GLY A 19 -2.31 -9.93 -8.38
C GLY A 19 -2.49 -10.17 -6.88
N ILE A 20 -1.51 -9.73 -6.09
CA ILE A 20 -1.44 -10.04 -4.64
C ILE A 20 -2.60 -9.45 -3.83
N GLY A 21 -3.14 -8.30 -4.25
CA GLY A 21 -4.29 -7.68 -3.57
C GLY A 21 -5.58 -8.48 -3.76
N ALA A 22 -5.83 -8.97 -4.98
CA ALA A 22 -6.97 -9.83 -5.27
C ALA A 22 -6.88 -11.16 -4.53
N GLU A 23 -5.69 -11.77 -4.50
CA GLU A 23 -5.45 -13.02 -3.79
C GLU A 23 -5.60 -12.85 -2.27
N ALA A 24 -5.00 -11.80 -1.70
CA ALA A 24 -5.14 -11.50 -0.28
C ALA A 24 -6.61 -11.32 0.11
N ALA A 25 -7.41 -10.60 -0.70
CA ALA A 25 -8.82 -10.40 -0.45
C ALA A 25 -9.60 -11.72 -0.39
N ARG A 26 -9.38 -12.63 -1.35
CA ARG A 26 -10.05 -13.94 -1.39
C ARG A 26 -9.69 -14.80 -0.19
N VAL A 27 -8.40 -14.88 0.14
CA VAL A 27 -7.94 -15.70 1.26
C VAL A 27 -8.47 -15.16 2.60
N LEU A 28 -8.49 -13.84 2.80
CA LEU A 28 -8.99 -13.24 4.04
C LEU A 28 -10.49 -13.48 4.24
N VAL A 29 -11.29 -13.43 3.17
CA VAL A 29 -12.71 -13.82 3.23
C VAL A 29 -12.86 -15.30 3.58
N ALA A 30 -12.09 -16.18 2.95
CA ALA A 30 -12.10 -17.61 3.27
C ALA A 30 -11.73 -17.90 4.74
N LYS A 31 -10.97 -16.99 5.38
CA LYS A 31 -10.60 -17.01 6.81
C LYS A 31 -11.61 -16.28 7.73
N GLY A 32 -12.74 -15.82 7.20
CA GLY A 32 -13.85 -15.25 7.97
C GLY A 32 -13.87 -13.74 8.10
N ALA A 33 -13.00 -13.00 7.39
CA ALA A 33 -13.02 -11.53 7.39
C ALA A 33 -14.18 -10.97 6.55
N THR A 34 -14.69 -9.80 6.95
CA THR A 34 -15.46 -8.93 6.06
C THR A 34 -14.47 -8.08 5.27
N VAL A 35 -14.40 -8.29 3.93
CA VAL A 35 -13.38 -7.63 3.10
C VAL A 35 -14.03 -6.66 2.13
N HIS A 36 -13.56 -5.42 2.14
CA HIS A 36 -13.85 -4.40 1.14
C HIS A 36 -12.68 -4.28 0.18
N VAL A 37 -12.96 -4.13 -1.12
CA VAL A 37 -11.95 -4.09 -2.17
C VAL A 37 -12.05 -2.81 -2.99
N THR A 38 -10.90 -2.21 -3.30
CA THR A 38 -10.82 -1.05 -4.19
C THR A 38 -9.76 -1.21 -5.27
N GLY A 39 -10.04 -0.60 -6.42
CA GLY A 39 -9.16 -0.56 -7.57
C GLY A 39 -9.66 0.41 -8.64
N ARG A 40 -8.81 0.74 -9.62
CA ARG A 40 -9.14 1.74 -10.66
C ARG A 40 -10.04 1.22 -11.79
N SER A 41 -9.99 -0.08 -12.10
CA SER A 41 -10.78 -0.68 -13.19
C SER A 41 -11.99 -1.40 -12.65
N ALA A 42 -13.17 -0.89 -12.95
CA ALA A 42 -14.45 -1.53 -12.59
C ALA A 42 -14.58 -2.94 -13.18
N GLU A 43 -14.17 -3.11 -14.45
CA GLU A 43 -14.21 -4.39 -15.16
C GLU A 43 -13.41 -5.48 -14.43
N LYS A 44 -12.18 -5.15 -13.99
CA LYS A 44 -11.30 -6.11 -13.30
C LYS A 44 -11.64 -6.29 -11.83
N LEU A 45 -12.17 -5.24 -11.18
CA LEU A 45 -12.48 -5.30 -9.75
C LEU A 45 -13.79 -6.05 -9.48
N ARG A 46 -14.77 -5.96 -10.38
CA ARG A 46 -16.12 -6.56 -10.21
C ARG A 46 -16.05 -8.07 -9.91
N PRO A 47 -15.33 -8.91 -10.68
CA PRO A 47 -15.24 -10.35 -10.37
C PRO A 47 -14.59 -10.64 -9.00
N VAL A 48 -13.65 -9.80 -8.57
CA VAL A 48 -13.04 -9.94 -7.24
C VAL A 48 -14.03 -9.55 -6.15
N ALA A 49 -14.73 -8.45 -6.32
CA ALA A 49 -15.75 -7.97 -5.38
C ALA A 49 -16.90 -9.00 -5.21
N GLU A 50 -17.37 -9.59 -6.31
CA GLU A 50 -18.34 -10.68 -6.29
C GLU A 50 -17.83 -11.90 -5.52
N ALA A 51 -16.58 -12.31 -5.78
CA ALA A 51 -15.96 -13.46 -5.10
C ALA A 51 -15.76 -13.25 -3.59
N VAL A 52 -15.66 -12.00 -3.13
CA VAL A 52 -15.53 -11.67 -1.70
C VAL A 52 -16.84 -11.16 -1.08
N GLY A 53 -17.95 -11.16 -1.82
CA GLY A 53 -19.28 -10.80 -1.32
C GLY A 53 -19.43 -9.31 -0.98
N THR A 54 -18.76 -8.41 -1.73
CA THR A 54 -18.85 -6.97 -1.52
C THR A 54 -19.10 -6.21 -2.82
N GLU A 55 -19.56 -4.98 -2.75
CA GLU A 55 -19.60 -4.10 -3.90
C GLU A 55 -18.24 -3.49 -4.20
N PRO A 56 -17.85 -3.37 -5.48
CA PRO A 56 -16.58 -2.79 -5.87
C PRO A 56 -16.51 -1.30 -5.52
N LEU A 57 -15.44 -0.88 -4.87
CA LEU A 57 -15.14 0.51 -4.59
C LEU A 57 -14.14 1.02 -5.63
N ILE A 58 -14.62 1.77 -6.62
CA ILE A 58 -13.77 2.27 -7.71
C ILE A 58 -13.10 3.57 -7.29
N ALA A 59 -11.74 3.59 -7.39
CA ALA A 59 -10.93 4.78 -7.15
C ALA A 59 -9.62 4.71 -7.93
N ASP A 60 -9.29 5.80 -8.61
CA ASP A 60 -7.98 5.99 -9.24
C ASP A 60 -7.08 6.83 -8.34
N PHE A 61 -5.99 6.25 -7.86
CA PHE A 61 -5.05 6.91 -6.95
C PHE A 61 -4.19 8.00 -7.64
N SER A 62 -4.29 8.14 -8.95
CA SER A 62 -3.78 9.31 -9.67
C SER A 62 -4.69 10.55 -9.55
N ARG A 63 -5.80 10.44 -8.80
CA ARG A 63 -6.78 11.48 -8.51
C ARG A 63 -7.08 11.49 -7.02
N LEU A 64 -6.61 12.50 -6.31
CA LEU A 64 -6.82 12.61 -4.85
C LEU A 64 -8.30 12.77 -4.47
N ASP A 65 -9.12 13.34 -5.36
CA ASP A 65 -10.56 13.41 -5.16
C ASP A 65 -11.24 12.02 -5.18
N ASP A 66 -10.73 11.07 -5.98
CA ASP A 66 -11.20 9.69 -5.92
C ASP A 66 -10.87 9.04 -4.58
N VAL A 67 -9.69 9.34 -4.04
CA VAL A 67 -9.27 8.87 -2.71
C VAL A 67 -10.19 9.43 -1.61
N ARG A 68 -10.58 10.71 -1.69
CA ARG A 68 -11.52 11.33 -0.75
C ARG A 68 -12.91 10.67 -0.84
N ARG A 69 -13.41 10.48 -2.06
CA ARG A 69 -14.69 9.77 -2.28
C ARG A 69 -14.66 8.32 -1.79
N LEU A 70 -13.52 7.63 -2.00
CA LEU A 70 -13.31 6.28 -1.48
C LEU A 70 -13.40 6.27 0.04
N ALA A 71 -12.66 7.16 0.71
CA ALA A 71 -12.67 7.24 2.17
C ALA A 71 -14.06 7.51 2.74
N ALA A 72 -14.84 8.41 2.12
CA ALA A 72 -16.22 8.70 2.49
C ALA A 72 -17.10 7.44 2.38
N LYS A 73 -17.07 6.76 1.21
CA LYS A 73 -17.83 5.52 0.99
C LYS A 73 -17.46 4.39 1.94
N VAL A 74 -16.17 4.23 2.27
CA VAL A 74 -15.73 3.27 3.28
C VAL A 74 -16.27 3.68 4.65
N GLY A 75 -16.17 4.97 5.01
CA GLY A 75 -16.68 5.51 6.27
C GLY A 75 -18.18 5.30 6.48
N GLU A 76 -18.98 5.31 5.42
CA GLU A 76 -20.42 5.02 5.44
C GLU A 76 -20.72 3.52 5.62
N ARG A 77 -19.86 2.64 5.09
CA ARG A 77 -20.08 1.18 5.05
C ARG A 77 -19.60 0.45 6.29
N VAL A 78 -18.62 1.00 7.00
CA VAL A 78 -18.01 0.32 8.14
C VAL A 78 -18.09 1.17 9.40
N GLU A 79 -18.39 0.55 10.53
CA GLU A 79 -18.32 1.20 11.83
C GLU A 79 -16.87 1.34 12.29
N ARG A 80 -16.08 0.29 12.07
CA ARG A 80 -14.65 0.22 12.37
C ARG A 80 -13.87 -0.45 11.26
N LEU A 81 -12.56 -0.21 11.21
CA LEU A 81 -11.64 -0.84 10.28
C LEU A 81 -10.50 -1.50 11.06
N ASP A 82 -10.46 -2.82 11.07
CA ASP A 82 -9.46 -3.60 11.82
C ASP A 82 -8.13 -3.69 11.04
N VAL A 83 -8.20 -3.77 9.69
CA VAL A 83 -6.99 -3.84 8.85
C VAL A 83 -7.15 -2.97 7.61
N LEU A 84 -6.19 -2.08 7.37
CA LEU A 84 -6.02 -1.36 6.11
C LEU A 84 -4.79 -1.88 5.36
N MET A 85 -5.00 -2.48 4.19
CA MET A 85 -3.91 -2.88 3.29
C MET A 85 -3.71 -1.84 2.19
N ASN A 86 -2.73 -0.96 2.38
CA ASN A 86 -2.23 -0.05 1.35
C ASN A 86 -1.36 -0.84 0.37
N ASN A 87 -2.02 -1.59 -0.51
CA ASN A 87 -1.36 -2.44 -1.50
C ASN A 87 -1.39 -1.84 -2.91
N ALA A 88 -2.32 -0.91 -3.19
CA ALA A 88 -2.35 -0.22 -4.47
C ALA A 88 -1.00 0.45 -4.77
N GLY A 89 -0.53 0.30 -6.00
CA GLY A 89 0.73 0.89 -6.43
C GLY A 89 1.24 0.25 -7.71
N GLY A 90 2.32 0.80 -8.24
CA GLY A 90 2.93 0.33 -9.48
C GLY A 90 4.21 1.07 -9.78
N THR A 91 4.83 0.71 -10.90
CA THR A 91 5.93 1.45 -11.52
C THR A 91 5.36 2.26 -12.67
N PHE A 92 5.56 3.56 -12.62
CA PHE A 92 5.03 4.51 -13.59
C PHE A 92 6.16 5.27 -14.28
N ALA A 93 5.97 5.56 -15.57
CA ALA A 93 6.88 6.43 -16.28
C ALA A 93 6.85 7.85 -15.69
N PRO A 94 7.98 8.40 -15.26
CA PRO A 94 8.01 9.69 -14.57
C PRO A 94 7.80 10.91 -15.48
N SER A 95 7.69 10.68 -16.80
CA SER A 95 7.50 11.73 -17.81
C SER A 95 6.08 12.32 -17.85
N LYS A 96 5.12 11.69 -17.16
CA LYS A 96 3.73 12.16 -17.10
C LYS A 96 3.41 12.57 -15.67
N LYS A 97 2.70 13.68 -15.50
CA LYS A 97 2.13 14.05 -14.21
C LYS A 97 0.78 13.38 -14.02
N THR A 98 0.37 13.20 -12.76
CA THR A 98 -0.98 12.78 -12.40
C THR A 98 -1.99 13.88 -12.70
N HIS A 99 -3.28 13.61 -12.51
CA HIS A 99 -4.33 14.63 -12.62
C HIS A 99 -4.12 15.80 -11.64
N ASP A 100 -3.53 15.53 -10.48
CA ASP A 100 -3.28 16.53 -9.44
C ASP A 100 -1.91 17.23 -9.59
N GLY A 101 -1.18 16.95 -10.69
CA GLY A 101 0.10 17.59 -11.01
C GLY A 101 1.34 16.95 -10.39
N HIS A 102 1.20 15.82 -9.70
CA HIS A 102 2.31 15.14 -9.02
C HIS A 102 3.02 14.11 -9.89
N GLU A 103 4.23 13.73 -9.51
CA GLU A 103 4.95 12.59 -10.07
C GLU A 103 4.20 11.29 -9.74
N PRO A 104 3.91 10.40 -10.72
CA PRO A 104 2.99 9.28 -10.53
C PRO A 104 3.44 8.26 -9.48
N ASN A 105 4.76 7.96 -9.39
CA ASN A 105 5.25 7.04 -8.36
C ASN A 105 5.15 7.66 -6.95
N PHE A 106 5.33 8.96 -6.83
CA PHE A 106 5.10 9.68 -5.58
C PHE A 106 3.61 9.66 -5.19
N GLN A 107 2.72 10.10 -6.11
CA GLN A 107 1.31 10.18 -5.76
C GLN A 107 0.68 8.83 -5.53
N VAL A 108 0.78 7.90 -6.49
CA VAL A 108 0.03 6.63 -6.44
C VAL A 108 0.57 5.69 -5.37
N ASN A 109 1.92 5.62 -5.18
CA ASN A 109 2.49 4.71 -4.19
C ASN A 109 2.50 5.28 -2.77
N HIS A 110 2.49 6.61 -2.58
CA HIS A 110 2.65 7.23 -1.26
C HIS A 110 1.56 8.25 -0.91
N LEU A 111 1.37 9.31 -1.72
CA LEU A 111 0.53 10.43 -1.32
C LEU A 111 -0.96 10.04 -1.21
N ALA A 112 -1.45 9.22 -2.12
CA ALA A 112 -2.82 8.70 -2.10
C ALA A 112 -3.06 7.71 -0.92
N PRO A 113 -2.20 6.71 -0.64
CA PRO A 113 -2.28 5.91 0.58
C PRO A 113 -2.17 6.74 1.86
N PHE A 114 -1.32 7.76 1.88
CA PHE A 114 -1.19 8.70 3.01
C PHE A 114 -2.53 9.39 3.28
N LEU A 115 -3.15 10.01 2.25
CA LEU A 115 -4.45 10.65 2.35
C LEU A 115 -5.54 9.69 2.82
N LEU A 116 -5.64 8.51 2.18
CA LEU A 116 -6.65 7.50 2.52
C LEU A 116 -6.54 7.08 3.99
N THR A 117 -5.33 6.79 4.45
CA THR A 117 -5.08 6.36 5.82
C THR A 117 -5.47 7.44 6.83
N HIS A 118 -5.16 8.71 6.54
CA HIS A 118 -5.57 9.84 7.38
C HIS A 118 -7.09 9.98 7.46
N LEU A 119 -7.77 9.93 6.33
CA LEU A 119 -9.22 10.06 6.28
C LEU A 119 -9.94 8.91 6.98
N LEU A 120 -9.31 7.73 7.02
CA LEU A 120 -9.83 6.55 7.72
C LEU A 120 -9.34 6.41 9.17
N ARG A 121 -8.50 7.33 9.69
CA ARG A 121 -7.93 7.25 11.05
C ARG A 121 -8.99 7.01 12.13
N ARG A 122 -10.13 7.71 12.06
CA ARG A 122 -11.21 7.51 13.03
C ARG A 122 -11.79 6.11 13.01
N LYS A 123 -11.88 5.47 11.83
CA LYS A 123 -12.37 4.09 11.69
C LYS A 123 -11.34 3.06 12.17
N LEU A 124 -10.04 3.34 11.97
CA LEU A 124 -8.95 2.55 12.53
C LEU A 124 -8.93 2.64 14.06
N ALA A 125 -9.00 3.83 14.63
CA ALA A 125 -9.06 4.03 16.09
C ALA A 125 -10.31 3.41 16.71
N ALA A 126 -11.47 3.44 16.03
CA ALA A 126 -12.72 2.83 16.50
C ALA A 126 -12.63 1.29 16.66
N ALA A 127 -11.65 0.63 16.07
CA ALA A 127 -11.38 -0.79 16.28
C ALA A 127 -10.72 -1.06 17.65
N GLY A 128 -10.28 -0.02 18.37
CA GLY A 128 -9.54 -0.12 19.64
C GLY A 128 -8.10 -0.61 19.45
N SER A 129 -7.88 -1.49 18.47
CA SER A 129 -6.56 -1.94 18.02
C SER A 129 -6.66 -2.33 16.54
N SER A 130 -5.88 -1.67 15.67
CA SER A 130 -5.95 -1.84 14.21
C SER A 130 -4.57 -1.92 13.57
N LEU A 131 -4.52 -2.48 12.36
CA LEU A 131 -3.29 -2.68 11.61
C LEU A 131 -3.32 -1.98 10.26
N VAL A 132 -2.29 -1.19 9.97
CA VAL A 132 -2.02 -0.63 8.63
C VAL A 132 -0.84 -1.38 8.01
N VAL A 133 -1.07 -2.06 6.88
CA VAL A 133 -0.04 -2.78 6.13
C VAL A 133 0.30 -1.98 4.87
N ASN A 134 1.51 -1.43 4.79
CA ASN A 134 1.98 -0.66 3.66
C ASN A 134 2.87 -1.52 2.74
N THR A 135 2.43 -1.76 1.51
CA THR A 135 3.23 -2.54 0.55
C THR A 135 4.42 -1.73 0.05
N SER A 136 5.61 -2.16 0.45
CA SER A 136 6.89 -1.65 0.01
C SER A 136 7.56 -2.59 -1.00
N SER A 137 8.87 -2.44 -1.22
CA SER A 137 9.66 -3.26 -2.15
C SER A 137 11.13 -3.23 -1.77
N ILE A 138 11.90 -4.25 -2.19
CA ILE A 138 13.36 -4.20 -2.16
C ILE A 138 13.91 -2.99 -2.95
N GLY A 139 13.12 -2.47 -3.90
CA GLY A 139 13.42 -1.24 -4.63
C GLY A 139 13.64 -0.01 -3.73
N ASN A 140 13.18 -0.03 -2.47
CA ASN A 140 13.43 1.02 -1.49
C ASN A 140 14.92 1.37 -1.35
N LEU A 141 15.81 0.39 -1.56
CA LEU A 141 17.27 0.57 -1.47
C LEU A 141 17.83 1.55 -2.51
N MET A 142 17.17 1.67 -3.67
CA MET A 142 17.52 2.60 -4.75
C MET A 142 16.85 3.97 -4.59
N GLY A 143 15.88 4.07 -3.68
CA GLY A 143 15.12 5.28 -3.42
C GLY A 143 15.97 6.39 -2.80
N ARG A 144 15.57 7.64 -3.06
CA ARG A 144 16.12 8.83 -2.40
C ARG A 144 15.04 9.86 -2.22
N ILE A 145 14.65 10.11 -0.98
CA ILE A 145 13.70 11.17 -0.61
C ILE A 145 14.49 12.47 -0.56
N VAL A 146 14.01 13.48 -1.30
CA VAL A 146 14.47 14.86 -1.23
C VAL A 146 13.23 15.69 -0.92
N LEU A 147 13.12 16.18 0.30
CA LEU A 147 11.91 16.78 0.84
C LEU A 147 11.46 18.04 0.07
N ASP A 148 12.41 18.77 -0.49
CA ASP A 148 12.13 19.98 -1.27
C ASP A 148 11.90 19.70 -2.77
N ASP A 149 11.96 18.42 -3.18
CA ASP A 149 11.78 17.99 -4.56
C ASP A 149 11.14 16.60 -4.65
N LEU A 150 9.98 16.41 -4.02
CA LEU A 150 9.25 15.14 -4.02
C LEU A 150 8.71 14.80 -5.42
N ASP A 151 8.37 15.78 -6.20
CA ASP A 151 7.79 15.69 -7.55
C ASP A 151 8.84 15.69 -8.68
N TYR A 152 10.14 15.65 -8.35
CA TYR A 152 11.24 15.63 -9.33
C TYR A 152 11.23 16.83 -10.29
N GLU A 153 10.89 18.03 -9.79
CA GLU A 153 10.89 19.25 -10.60
C GLU A 153 12.30 19.75 -10.91
N HIS A 154 13.27 19.50 -9.98
CA HIS A 154 14.65 20.03 -10.06
C HIS A 154 15.68 18.94 -10.32
N ARG A 155 15.28 17.67 -10.42
CA ARG A 155 16.16 16.55 -10.70
C ARG A 155 15.53 15.59 -11.70
N ARG A 156 16.38 14.89 -12.46
CA ARG A 156 15.89 13.89 -13.40
C ARG A 156 15.25 12.72 -12.69
N ALA A 157 13.99 12.47 -12.97
CA ALA A 157 13.30 11.26 -12.54
C ALA A 157 13.74 10.08 -13.43
N MET A 158 14.31 9.06 -12.78
CA MET A 158 14.57 7.75 -13.41
C MET A 158 13.52 6.77 -12.88
N GLU A 159 12.83 6.07 -13.78
CA GLU A 159 11.66 5.25 -13.46
C GLU A 159 11.85 4.34 -12.22
N PHE A 160 12.88 3.50 -12.22
CA PHE A 160 13.14 2.60 -11.08
C PHE A 160 13.55 3.32 -9.79
N ARG A 161 14.21 4.48 -9.91
CA ARG A 161 14.57 5.28 -8.73
C ARG A 161 13.34 6.00 -8.17
N ALA A 162 12.48 6.54 -9.04
CA ALA A 162 11.22 7.17 -8.62
C ALA A 162 10.29 6.15 -7.95
N TYR A 163 10.13 4.97 -8.55
CA TYR A 163 9.44 3.84 -7.93
C TYR A 163 10.05 3.47 -6.56
N GLY A 164 11.37 3.26 -6.52
CA GLY A 164 12.09 2.94 -5.29
C GLY A 164 11.92 4.00 -4.21
N THR A 165 11.86 5.29 -4.61
CA THR A 165 11.59 6.40 -3.70
C THR A 165 10.18 6.32 -3.12
N GLY A 166 9.14 6.05 -3.92
CA GLY A 166 7.78 5.82 -3.43
C GLY A 166 7.69 4.65 -2.46
N LYS A 167 8.45 3.56 -2.72
CA LYS A 167 8.50 2.39 -1.83
C LYS A 167 9.29 2.63 -0.54
N LEU A 168 10.31 3.49 -0.58
CA LEU A 168 10.98 4.00 0.61
C LEU A 168 10.05 4.88 1.44
N MET A 169 9.29 5.78 0.80
CA MET A 169 8.30 6.62 1.47
C MET A 169 7.26 5.80 2.24
N ASN A 170 6.89 4.60 1.76
CA ASN A 170 5.96 3.71 2.47
C ASN A 170 6.57 3.16 3.78
N ILE A 171 7.89 2.92 3.84
CA ILE A 171 8.57 2.54 5.08
C ILE A 171 8.63 3.74 6.04
N VAL A 172 8.97 4.92 5.53
CA VAL A 172 8.99 6.17 6.31
C VAL A 172 7.58 6.50 6.85
N PHE A 173 6.55 6.37 6.03
CA PHE A 173 5.15 6.58 6.43
C PHE A 173 4.71 5.61 7.53
N THR A 174 5.09 4.33 7.43
CA THR A 174 4.86 3.33 8.48
C THR A 174 5.37 3.82 9.83
N ARG A 175 6.59 4.35 9.90
CA ARG A 175 7.18 4.91 11.13
C ARG A 175 6.50 6.20 11.57
N GLY A 176 6.09 7.01 10.61
CA GLY A 176 5.31 8.22 10.89
C GLY A 176 3.98 7.91 11.58
N ILE A 177 3.27 6.86 11.14
CA ILE A 177 2.05 6.36 11.80
C ILE A 177 2.38 5.86 13.21
N THR A 178 3.39 5.00 13.35
CA THR A 178 3.81 4.45 14.64
C THR A 178 4.06 5.54 15.67
N GLN A 179 4.78 6.60 15.29
CA GLN A 179 5.13 7.68 16.21
C GLN A 179 3.93 8.55 16.62
N ARG A 180 2.88 8.63 15.79
CA ARG A 180 1.79 9.60 15.96
C ARG A 180 0.46 8.97 16.36
N TRP A 181 0.26 7.67 16.10
CA TRP A 181 -1.05 7.02 16.28
C TRP A 181 -0.99 5.74 17.12
N SER A 182 0.15 5.41 17.75
CA SER A 182 0.24 4.26 18.64
C SER A 182 -0.72 4.39 19.83
N GLU A 183 -0.92 5.61 20.34
CA GLU A 183 -1.87 5.88 21.44
C GLU A 183 -3.34 5.70 21.00
N ASP A 184 -3.63 5.83 19.71
CA ASP A 184 -4.95 5.50 19.14
C ASP A 184 -5.14 3.98 18.92
N GLY A 185 -4.19 3.14 19.30
CA GLY A 185 -4.20 1.70 19.05
C GLY A 185 -3.86 1.30 17.62
N VAL A 186 -3.31 2.20 16.82
CA VAL A 186 -2.95 1.92 15.40
C VAL A 186 -1.53 1.40 15.31
N VAL A 187 -1.39 0.13 14.92
CA VAL A 187 -0.11 -0.50 14.56
C VAL A 187 0.11 -0.35 13.06
N SER A 188 1.32 -0.05 12.64
CA SER A 188 1.67 0.04 11.23
C SER A 188 2.93 -0.75 10.88
N VAL A 189 2.89 -1.45 9.75
CA VAL A 189 4.01 -2.22 9.20
C VAL A 189 4.20 -1.94 7.73
N ALA A 190 5.44 -2.01 7.26
CA ALA A 190 5.73 -2.05 5.84
C ALA A 190 6.17 -3.47 5.44
N VAL A 191 5.83 -3.93 4.22
CA VAL A 191 6.17 -5.27 3.74
C VAL A 191 6.58 -5.28 2.27
N HIS A 192 7.69 -5.97 1.97
CA HIS A 192 8.06 -6.38 0.63
C HIS A 192 7.55 -7.79 0.37
N PRO A 193 6.63 -7.98 -0.60
CA PRO A 193 6.00 -9.28 -0.86
C PRO A 193 6.92 -10.31 -1.53
N GLY A 194 8.06 -9.87 -2.07
CA GLY A 194 8.94 -10.66 -2.93
C GLY A 194 8.82 -10.26 -4.41
N PRO A 195 9.62 -10.84 -5.30
CA PRO A 195 9.59 -10.58 -6.75
C PRO A 195 8.42 -11.32 -7.40
N VAL A 196 7.21 -10.76 -7.32
CA VAL A 196 5.99 -11.41 -7.83
C VAL A 196 5.85 -11.23 -9.32
N GLY A 197 5.58 -12.31 -10.04
CA GLY A 197 5.29 -12.34 -11.48
C GLY A 197 3.88 -11.85 -11.84
N SER A 198 3.44 -10.71 -11.25
CA SER A 198 2.12 -10.12 -11.52
C SER A 198 2.15 -9.13 -12.68
N SER A 199 0.98 -8.60 -13.05
CA SER A 199 0.82 -7.51 -14.04
C SER A 199 1.45 -6.17 -13.62
N PHE A 200 2.27 -6.19 -12.60
CA PHE A 200 3.03 -5.07 -12.05
C PHE A 200 3.97 -4.47 -13.12
N GLY A 201 3.86 -3.19 -13.37
CA GLY A 201 4.71 -2.50 -14.35
C GLY A 201 4.28 -2.64 -15.81
N ARG A 202 3.00 -2.91 -16.11
CA ARG A 202 2.49 -2.89 -17.50
C ARG A 202 2.68 -1.54 -18.18
N ASP A 203 2.71 -0.47 -17.41
CA ASP A 203 2.90 0.90 -17.90
C ASP A 203 4.40 1.25 -18.09
N SER A 204 5.32 0.30 -17.75
CA SER A 204 6.75 0.38 -17.97
C SER A 204 7.17 -0.51 -19.15
N TRP A 205 7.72 0.08 -20.20
CA TRP A 205 8.20 -0.69 -21.36
C TRP A 205 9.37 -1.62 -21.02
N LEU A 206 10.22 -1.22 -20.07
CA LEU A 206 11.38 -2.01 -19.62
C LEU A 206 10.94 -3.23 -18.79
N VAL A 207 9.99 -3.04 -17.88
CA VAL A 207 9.38 -4.13 -17.13
C VAL A 207 8.62 -5.05 -18.09
N GLY A 208 7.89 -4.48 -19.07
CA GLY A 208 7.21 -5.23 -20.12
C GLY A 208 8.16 -6.12 -20.95
N LEU A 209 9.38 -5.65 -21.23
CA LEU A 209 10.40 -6.42 -21.95
C LEU A 209 10.94 -7.58 -21.09
N LEU A 210 11.22 -7.34 -19.80
CA LEU A 210 11.69 -8.36 -18.87
C LEU A 210 10.62 -9.45 -18.66
N TYR A 211 9.35 -9.05 -18.55
CA TYR A 211 8.21 -9.96 -18.36
C TYR A 211 7.79 -10.73 -19.63
N ARG A 212 8.20 -10.30 -20.82
CA ARG A 212 8.02 -11.04 -22.10
C ARG A 212 9.12 -12.06 -22.35
N SER A 213 10.22 -12.02 -21.60
CA SER A 213 11.32 -12.99 -21.71
C SER A 213 10.94 -14.35 -21.11
N PRO A 214 11.34 -15.49 -21.71
CA PRO A 214 11.19 -16.82 -21.12
C PRO A 214 11.93 -16.98 -19.78
N LEU A 215 12.89 -16.10 -19.48
CA LEU A 215 13.60 -15.99 -18.20
C LEU A 215 12.70 -15.54 -17.02
N LYS A 216 11.47 -15.08 -17.29
CA LYS A 216 10.47 -14.70 -16.27
C LYS A 216 10.26 -15.78 -15.21
N ARG A 217 10.28 -17.07 -15.60
CA ARG A 217 10.04 -18.21 -14.71
C ARG A 217 11.18 -18.48 -13.71
N LEU A 218 12.37 -17.96 -13.96
CA LEU A 218 13.57 -18.26 -13.15
C LEU A 218 13.78 -17.30 -11.96
N GLY A 219 13.00 -16.22 -11.84
CA GLY A 219 13.23 -15.21 -10.81
C GLY A 219 11.98 -14.63 -10.14
N THR A 220 10.77 -15.13 -10.47
CA THR A 220 9.52 -14.63 -9.88
C THR A 220 8.81 -15.70 -9.07
N ILE A 221 8.19 -15.28 -7.96
CA ILE A 221 7.32 -16.13 -7.14
C ILE A 221 5.86 -16.05 -7.64
N SER A 222 5.04 -17.01 -7.22
CA SER A 222 3.61 -17.02 -7.54
C SER A 222 2.89 -15.84 -6.88
N VAL A 223 1.68 -15.53 -7.37
CA VAL A 223 0.81 -14.51 -6.76
C VAL A 223 0.44 -14.90 -5.33
N ALA A 224 0.16 -16.18 -5.09
CA ALA A 224 -0.14 -16.71 -3.76
C ALA A 224 1.04 -16.54 -2.79
N ASP A 225 2.25 -16.89 -3.22
CA ASP A 225 3.47 -16.69 -2.41
C ASP A 225 3.76 -15.22 -2.12
N GLY A 226 3.37 -14.32 -3.04
CA GLY A 226 3.50 -12.88 -2.85
C GLY A 226 2.43 -12.29 -1.94
N ALA A 227 1.22 -12.86 -1.94
CA ALA A 227 0.15 -12.43 -1.03
C ALA A 227 0.36 -12.95 0.40
N ALA A 228 1.01 -14.10 0.56
CA ALA A 228 1.18 -14.76 1.85
C ALA A 228 1.77 -13.86 2.96
N PRO A 229 2.82 -13.04 2.76
CA PRO A 229 3.32 -12.14 3.80
C PRO A 229 2.28 -11.12 4.27
N LEU A 230 1.46 -10.56 3.35
CA LEU A 230 0.40 -9.60 3.68
C LEU A 230 -0.71 -10.27 4.50
N ILE A 231 -1.10 -11.49 4.10
CA ILE A 231 -2.10 -12.30 4.79
C ILE A 231 -1.62 -12.65 6.19
N THR A 232 -0.40 -13.15 6.33
CA THR A 232 0.20 -13.49 7.63
C THR A 232 0.23 -12.29 8.58
N LEU A 233 0.57 -11.09 8.07
CA LEU A 233 0.53 -9.86 8.89
C LEU A 233 -0.89 -9.49 9.30
N ALA A 234 -1.88 -9.63 8.41
CA ALA A 234 -3.28 -9.38 8.76
C ALA A 234 -3.81 -10.36 9.81
N GLU A 235 -3.45 -11.64 9.71
CA GLU A 235 -3.79 -12.67 10.70
C GLU A 235 -3.14 -12.40 12.06
N ARG A 236 -1.86 -12.05 12.06
CA ARG A 236 -1.15 -11.63 13.27
C ARG A 236 -1.85 -10.44 13.94
N GLY A 237 -2.39 -9.53 13.13
CA GLY A 237 -3.11 -8.36 13.62
C GLY A 237 -2.19 -7.28 14.22
N PRO A 238 -2.79 -6.37 15.01
CA PRO A 238 -2.09 -5.19 15.56
C PRO A 238 -1.23 -5.54 16.78
N ASP A 239 -0.16 -6.28 16.55
CA ASP A 239 0.81 -6.64 17.58
C ASP A 239 1.82 -5.49 17.78
N PRO A 240 1.95 -4.94 19.00
CA PRO A 240 2.91 -3.86 19.30
C PRO A 240 4.36 -4.20 18.98
N GLU A 241 4.76 -5.48 19.03
CA GLU A 241 6.14 -5.90 18.73
C GLU A 241 6.56 -5.68 17.29
N ILE A 242 5.58 -5.61 16.37
CA ILE A 242 5.86 -5.38 14.94
C ILE A 242 5.67 -3.92 14.51
N ASN A 243 5.22 -3.04 15.42
CA ASN A 243 4.93 -1.66 15.09
C ASN A 243 6.17 -0.92 14.56
N GLY A 244 6.03 -0.27 13.41
CA GLY A 244 7.12 0.45 12.74
C GLY A 244 8.13 -0.43 11.98
N ARG A 245 7.95 -1.75 11.95
CA ARG A 245 8.89 -2.66 11.30
C ARG A 245 8.68 -2.75 9.78
N TYR A 246 9.80 -3.03 9.10
CA TYR A 246 9.80 -3.37 7.68
C TYR A 246 10.10 -4.86 7.49
N PHE A 247 9.19 -5.56 6.85
CA PHE A 247 9.28 -6.97 6.54
C PHE A 247 9.80 -7.20 5.11
N SER A 248 10.81 -8.04 4.97
CA SER A 248 11.15 -8.67 3.69
C SER A 248 10.53 -10.06 3.66
N ARG A 249 9.38 -10.18 3.01
CA ARG A 249 8.48 -11.32 3.14
C ARG A 249 8.11 -11.54 4.61
N PHE A 250 8.59 -12.60 5.22
CA PHE A 250 8.31 -12.98 6.61
C PHE A 250 9.38 -12.50 7.61
N ASN A 251 10.50 -11.95 7.13
CA ASN A 251 11.57 -11.47 7.99
C ASN A 251 11.31 -10.02 8.41
N ALA A 252 11.09 -9.79 9.70
CA ALA A 252 10.82 -8.49 10.31
C ALA A 252 12.00 -7.48 10.26
N ASN A 253 13.19 -7.92 9.86
CA ASN A 253 14.38 -7.10 9.72
C ASN A 253 14.80 -6.99 8.24
N GLY A 254 13.85 -6.64 7.38
CA GLY A 254 14.11 -6.41 5.96
C GLY A 254 15.20 -5.36 5.75
N ARG A 255 16.05 -5.59 4.74
CA ARG A 255 17.09 -4.62 4.37
C ARG A 255 16.44 -3.36 3.80
N GLU A 256 16.70 -2.21 4.41
CA GLU A 256 16.09 -0.93 4.08
C GLU A 256 17.13 0.17 3.83
N ASN A 257 16.69 1.21 3.12
CA ASN A 257 17.48 2.43 2.93
C ASN A 257 17.62 3.18 4.26
N LYS A 258 18.83 3.75 4.51
CA LYS A 258 19.13 4.46 5.75
C LYS A 258 18.20 5.64 6.05
N GLN A 259 17.66 6.32 5.01
CA GLN A 259 16.71 7.42 5.19
C GLN A 259 15.40 6.95 5.87
N ALA A 260 15.08 5.67 5.84
CA ALA A 260 13.89 5.13 6.50
C ALA A 260 13.93 5.32 8.03
N ARG A 261 15.12 5.47 8.63
CA ARG A 261 15.34 5.66 10.07
C ARG A 261 15.71 7.09 10.45
N ASP A 262 15.81 7.98 9.46
CA ASP A 262 16.16 9.37 9.70
C ASP A 262 14.93 10.15 10.18
N GLN A 263 14.99 10.64 11.43
CA GLN A 263 13.85 11.34 12.03
C GLN A 263 13.47 12.60 11.24
N SER A 264 14.45 13.33 10.71
CA SER A 264 14.18 14.54 9.92
C SER A 264 13.43 14.21 8.62
N VAL A 265 13.71 13.04 8.02
CA VAL A 265 13.00 12.55 6.83
C VAL A 265 11.58 12.08 7.20
N ILE A 266 11.41 11.42 8.35
CA ILE A 266 10.09 10.96 8.82
C ILE A 266 9.18 12.17 9.06
N ASP A 267 9.64 13.16 9.79
CA ASP A 267 8.85 14.34 10.13
C ASP A 267 8.63 15.24 8.91
N GLY A 268 9.67 15.44 8.10
CA GLY A 268 9.59 16.25 6.90
C GLY A 268 8.65 15.66 5.84
N LEU A 269 8.72 14.35 5.58
CA LEU A 269 7.82 13.68 4.63
C LEU A 269 6.36 13.75 5.11
N TRP A 270 6.14 13.53 6.41
CA TRP A 270 4.80 13.66 7.00
C TRP A 270 4.22 15.06 6.80
N ALA A 271 4.96 16.09 7.17
CA ALA A 271 4.52 17.48 7.07
C ALA A 271 4.26 17.89 5.61
N ARG A 272 5.18 17.56 4.69
CA ARG A 272 5.02 17.84 3.26
C ARG A 272 3.81 17.12 2.67
N SER A 273 3.65 15.83 2.98
CA SER A 273 2.50 15.05 2.49
C SER A 273 1.18 15.61 3.01
N ALA A 274 1.10 15.97 4.30
CA ALA A 274 -0.09 16.57 4.90
C ALA A 274 -0.46 17.90 4.22
N SER A 275 0.53 18.78 3.99
CA SER A 275 0.34 20.04 3.27
C SER A 275 -0.17 19.84 1.84
N LEU A 276 0.45 18.92 1.08
CA LEU A 276 0.08 18.65 -0.31
C LEU A 276 -1.34 18.10 -0.47
N VAL A 277 -1.87 17.40 0.54
CA VAL A 277 -3.23 16.88 0.51
C VAL A 277 -4.24 17.72 1.32
N GLY A 278 -3.83 18.88 1.82
CA GLY A 278 -4.72 19.80 2.54
C GLY A 278 -5.21 19.30 3.89
N LEU A 279 -4.34 18.64 4.66
CA LEU A 279 -4.61 18.13 6.02
C LEU A 279 -3.94 18.99 7.12
N THR A 280 -3.48 20.17 6.79
CA THR A 280 -2.91 21.17 7.72
C THR A 280 -3.95 22.19 8.12
#